data_fc92ee044bae34705ef2ac4a3cffa671
#
_entry.id   fc92ee044bae34705ef2ac4a3cffa671
#
_cell.length_a   1.000
_cell.length_b   1.000
_cell.length_c   1.000
_cell.angle_alpha   90.00
_cell.angle_beta   90.00
_cell.angle_gamma   90.00
#
_symmetry.space_group_name_H-M   'P 1'
#
loop_
_entity.id
_entity.type
_entity.pdbx_description
1 polymer ?
#
loop_
_entity_poly.entity_id
_entity_poly.type
_entity_poly.pdbx_seq_one_letter_code
_entity_poly.pdbx_strand_id
1 'polypeptide(L)'
;MIEILPSITVQTLAATGPLEQLGVHKYIAIGLVFFLVILVVYGGIKRIGQVTEKLVPFMALIYLIFGLIVLAININKVPEAFKMIFVGAFNPKAIAGGAAGWAIKKAITNGVARGVYSNESGMGSAPYAHSTAITDHPARQGMWGVFEVFVDTIIVCTMSALIVLTTGIWKNPEYKSIAVERAFNSIFGNIGSVVVSISLFLFVLSTIIVIVFYLKNLQNIYLEQR
;
A
#
# COMPACT_ATOMS: atom_id res chain seq x y z
N MET A 1 -20.20 -0.84 2.34
CA MET A 1 -20.15 -1.83 3.44
C MET A 1 -19.54 -3.18 3.04
N ILE A 2 -19.93 -3.79 1.93
CA ILE A 2 -19.47 -5.14 1.52
C ILE A 2 -17.94 -5.19 1.34
N GLU A 3 -17.32 -4.12 0.89
CA GLU A 3 -15.88 -4.02 0.65
C GLU A 3 -15.04 -3.86 1.93
N ILE A 4 -15.56 -3.17 2.93
CA ILE A 4 -14.82 -2.80 4.14
C ILE A 4 -14.39 -4.03 4.95
N LEU A 5 -15.26 -5.04 5.06
CA LEU A 5 -14.95 -6.26 5.82
C LEU A 5 -13.82 -7.10 5.19
N PRO A 6 -13.85 -7.40 3.86
CA PRO A 6 -12.71 -8.05 3.21
C PRO A 6 -11.43 -7.22 3.30
N SER A 7 -11.51 -5.90 3.15
CA SER A 7 -10.35 -5.00 3.24
C SER A 7 -9.69 -5.06 4.62
N ILE A 8 -10.45 -5.02 5.71
CA ILE A 8 -9.89 -5.17 7.07
C ILE A 8 -9.15 -6.50 7.21
N THR A 9 -9.73 -7.60 6.71
CA THR A 9 -9.11 -8.92 6.81
C THR A 9 -7.79 -8.98 6.04
N VAL A 10 -7.78 -8.51 4.79
CA VAL A 10 -6.58 -8.47 3.95
C VAL A 10 -5.50 -7.58 4.57
N GLN A 11 -5.88 -6.40 5.06
CA GLN A 11 -4.95 -5.47 5.68
C GLN A 11 -4.39 -6.02 7.01
N THR A 12 -5.21 -6.66 7.83
CA THR A 12 -4.73 -7.28 9.08
C THR A 12 -3.70 -8.38 8.78
N LEU A 13 -3.95 -9.21 7.79
CA LEU A 13 -2.97 -10.23 7.36
C LEU A 13 -1.70 -9.59 6.78
N ALA A 14 -1.82 -8.48 6.05
CA ALA A 14 -0.68 -7.74 5.54
C ALA A 14 0.13 -7.05 6.65
N ALA A 15 -0.50 -6.63 7.75
CA ALA A 15 0.18 -6.04 8.91
C ALA A 15 0.96 -7.08 9.72
N THR A 16 0.48 -8.32 9.80
CA THR A 16 1.15 -9.36 10.60
C THR A 16 2.40 -9.91 9.93
N GLY A 17 2.43 -9.97 8.59
CA GLY A 17 3.56 -10.51 7.84
C GLY A 17 4.92 -9.86 8.19
N PRO A 18 5.05 -8.53 8.15
CA PRO A 18 6.27 -7.84 8.57
C PRO A 18 6.68 -8.13 10.01
N LEU A 19 5.75 -8.25 10.94
CA LEU A 19 6.04 -8.59 12.33
C LEU A 19 6.51 -10.05 12.50
N GLU A 20 5.90 -10.97 11.77
CA GLU A 20 6.31 -12.37 11.77
C GLU A 20 7.75 -12.53 11.26
N GLN A 21 8.16 -11.73 10.27
CA GLN A 21 9.53 -11.73 9.77
C GLN A 21 10.53 -11.16 10.79
N LEU A 22 10.09 -10.29 11.68
CA LEU A 22 10.88 -9.82 12.82
C LEU A 22 10.90 -10.82 13.99
N GLY A 23 10.33 -12.01 13.82
CA GLY A 23 10.30 -13.08 14.84
C GLY A 23 9.13 -12.98 15.83
N VAL A 24 8.16 -12.10 15.59
CA VAL A 24 6.98 -12.00 16.44
C VAL A 24 5.99 -13.09 16.08
N HIS A 25 5.55 -13.85 17.07
CA HIS A 25 4.57 -14.93 16.85
C HIS A 25 3.24 -14.36 16.31
N LYS A 26 2.65 -15.02 15.32
CA LYS A 26 1.45 -14.55 14.59
C LYS A 26 0.32 -14.04 15.48
N TYR A 27 -0.04 -14.78 16.54
CA TYR A 27 -1.12 -14.36 17.44
C TYR A 27 -0.77 -13.11 18.27
N ILE A 28 0.51 -12.93 18.60
CA ILE A 28 1.00 -11.72 19.27
C ILE A 28 0.94 -10.55 18.31
N ALA A 29 1.33 -10.74 17.05
CA ALA A 29 1.23 -9.72 16.01
C ALA A 29 -0.21 -9.27 15.79
N ILE A 30 -1.17 -10.20 15.69
CA ILE A 30 -2.60 -9.90 15.58
C ILE A 30 -3.09 -9.12 16.81
N GLY A 31 -2.75 -9.58 18.02
CA GLY A 31 -3.12 -8.91 19.26
C GLY A 31 -2.58 -7.48 19.35
N LEU A 32 -1.33 -7.26 18.90
CA LEU A 32 -0.71 -5.95 18.86
C LEU A 32 -1.43 -5.01 17.89
N VAL A 33 -1.72 -5.46 16.66
CA VAL A 33 -2.49 -4.69 15.67
C VAL A 33 -3.84 -4.29 16.25
N PHE A 34 -4.59 -5.26 16.79
CA PHE A 34 -5.90 -5.03 17.38
C PHE A 34 -5.85 -4.01 18.52
N PHE A 35 -4.89 -4.14 19.44
CA PHE A 35 -4.70 -3.23 20.57
C PHE A 35 -4.41 -1.81 20.09
N LEU A 36 -3.48 -1.64 19.13
CA LEU A 36 -3.12 -0.33 18.60
C LEU A 36 -4.29 0.35 17.88
N VAL A 37 -5.04 -0.42 17.07
CA VAL A 37 -6.22 0.09 16.37
C VAL A 37 -7.27 0.57 17.35
N ILE A 38 -7.63 -0.24 18.37
CA ILE A 38 -8.60 0.15 19.39
C ILE A 38 -8.14 1.41 20.13
N LEU A 39 -6.87 1.46 20.54
CA LEU A 39 -6.30 2.59 21.27
C LEU A 39 -6.44 3.92 20.51
N VAL A 40 -6.28 3.88 19.18
CA VAL A 40 -6.43 5.09 18.34
C VAL A 40 -7.89 5.39 18.07
N VAL A 41 -8.68 4.39 17.63
CA VAL A 41 -10.08 4.57 17.24
C VAL A 41 -10.98 4.97 18.38
N TYR A 42 -10.69 4.51 19.61
CA TYR A 42 -11.46 4.89 20.80
C TYR A 42 -11.42 6.40 21.08
N GLY A 43 -10.32 7.08 20.69
CA GLY A 43 -10.19 8.53 20.81
C GLY A 43 -10.96 9.35 19.76
N GLY A 44 -11.67 8.69 18.85
CA GLY A 44 -12.51 9.32 17.82
C GLY A 44 -11.71 10.00 16.70
N ILE A 45 -12.44 10.74 15.83
CA ILE A 45 -11.90 11.32 14.60
C ILE A 45 -10.70 12.25 14.84
N LYS A 46 -10.74 13.06 15.90
CA LYS A 46 -9.64 13.98 16.23
C LYS A 46 -8.33 13.24 16.48
N ARG A 47 -8.40 12.14 17.25
CA ARG A 47 -7.22 11.34 17.57
C ARG A 47 -6.71 10.57 16.34
N ILE A 48 -7.61 10.04 15.52
CA ILE A 48 -7.26 9.40 14.26
C ILE A 48 -6.50 10.38 13.38
N GLY A 49 -7.03 11.61 13.16
CA GLY A 49 -6.38 12.64 12.39
C GLY A 49 -4.99 13.00 12.94
N GLN A 50 -4.86 13.25 14.24
CA GLN A 50 -3.59 13.60 14.89
C GLN A 50 -2.52 12.49 14.77
N VAL A 51 -2.93 11.23 14.82
CA VAL A 51 -2.02 10.10 14.69
C VAL A 51 -1.58 9.93 13.23
N THR A 52 -2.53 9.93 12.30
CA THR A 52 -2.24 9.74 10.88
C THR A 52 -1.48 10.90 10.26
N GLU A 53 -1.78 12.14 10.65
CA GLU A 53 -1.07 13.36 10.20
C GLU A 53 0.44 13.29 10.43
N LYS A 54 0.87 12.70 11.55
CA LYS A 54 2.29 12.55 11.89
C LYS A 54 2.89 11.25 11.37
N LEU A 55 2.14 10.17 11.50
CA LEU A 55 2.61 8.83 11.16
C LEU A 55 2.85 8.67 9.67
N VAL A 56 1.88 9.11 8.84
CA VAL A 56 1.93 8.88 7.39
C VAL A 56 3.10 9.59 6.71
N PRO A 57 3.35 10.89 6.91
CA PRO A 57 4.52 11.54 6.31
C PRO A 57 5.84 10.94 6.78
N PHE A 58 5.95 10.59 8.05
CA PHE A 58 7.17 10.02 8.62
C PHE A 58 7.51 8.65 7.98
N MET A 59 6.55 7.74 7.93
CA MET A 59 6.78 6.43 7.32
C MET A 59 7.03 6.51 5.81
N ALA A 60 6.28 7.40 5.10
CA ALA A 60 6.49 7.62 3.68
C ALA A 60 7.89 8.17 3.38
N LEU A 61 8.36 9.14 4.18
CA LEU A 61 9.69 9.72 4.03
C LEU A 61 10.79 8.67 4.23
N ILE A 62 10.70 7.85 5.28
CA ILE A 62 11.65 6.76 5.51
C ILE A 62 11.68 5.81 4.32
N TYR A 63 10.50 5.36 3.86
CA TYR A 63 10.40 4.46 2.72
C TYR A 63 10.99 5.06 1.45
N LEU A 64 10.71 6.34 1.17
CA LEU A 64 11.23 7.04 0.00
C LEU A 64 12.76 7.19 0.07
N ILE A 65 13.32 7.58 1.22
CA ILE A 65 14.77 7.74 1.38
C ILE A 65 15.48 6.40 1.14
N PHE A 66 15.07 5.35 1.81
CA PHE A 66 15.68 4.03 1.63
C PHE A 66 15.47 3.49 0.22
N GLY A 67 14.29 3.69 -0.37
CA GLY A 67 13.99 3.31 -1.74
C GLY A 67 14.87 4.02 -2.76
N LEU A 68 15.08 5.33 -2.61
CA LEU A 68 16.00 6.10 -3.46
C LEU A 68 17.44 5.62 -3.34
N ILE A 69 17.89 5.23 -2.14
CA ILE A 69 19.23 4.65 -1.96
C ILE A 69 19.34 3.32 -2.73
N VAL A 70 18.35 2.43 -2.63
CA VAL A 70 18.34 1.17 -3.42
C VAL A 70 18.44 1.45 -4.91
N LEU A 71 17.67 2.40 -5.42
CA LEU A 71 17.69 2.79 -6.83
C LEU A 71 19.01 3.44 -7.23
N ALA A 72 19.60 4.27 -6.38
CA ALA A 72 20.90 4.88 -6.62
C ALA A 72 22.02 3.84 -6.72
N ILE A 73 22.01 2.83 -5.85
CA ILE A 73 22.96 1.71 -5.90
C ILE A 73 22.78 0.89 -7.19
N ASN A 74 21.55 0.73 -7.65
CA ASN A 74 21.21 -0.03 -8.86
C ASN A 74 20.94 0.86 -10.09
N ILE A 75 21.44 2.09 -10.12
CA ILE A 75 21.09 3.10 -11.14
C ILE A 75 21.32 2.59 -12.57
N ASN A 76 22.36 1.82 -12.80
CA ASN A 76 22.68 1.24 -14.09
C ASN A 76 21.65 0.24 -14.60
N LYS A 77 20.84 -0.36 -13.71
CA LYS A 77 19.77 -1.32 -14.04
C LYS A 77 18.41 -0.66 -14.24
N VAL A 78 18.27 0.62 -13.84
CA VAL A 78 17.00 1.34 -13.96
C VAL A 78 16.51 1.47 -15.39
N PRO A 79 17.35 1.83 -16.39
CA PRO A 79 16.92 1.86 -17.80
C PRO A 79 16.46 0.50 -18.33
N GLU A 80 17.13 -0.57 -17.90
CA GLU A 80 16.73 -1.95 -18.25
C GLU A 80 15.39 -2.33 -17.63
N ALA A 81 15.14 -1.93 -16.38
CA ALA A 81 13.86 -2.16 -15.70
C ALA A 81 12.71 -1.46 -16.43
N PHE A 82 12.87 -0.21 -16.85
CA PHE A 82 11.90 0.48 -17.69
C PHE A 82 11.70 -0.24 -19.04
N LYS A 83 12.78 -0.64 -19.70
CA LYS A 83 12.70 -1.41 -20.95
C LYS A 83 11.90 -2.71 -20.74
N MET A 84 12.13 -3.43 -19.65
CA MET A 84 11.36 -4.65 -19.33
C MET A 84 9.87 -4.36 -19.16
N ILE A 85 9.50 -3.27 -18.50
CA ILE A 85 8.11 -2.87 -18.31
C ILE A 85 7.45 -2.60 -19.67
N PHE A 86 8.05 -1.73 -20.49
CA PHE A 86 7.46 -1.35 -21.79
C PHE A 86 7.46 -2.51 -22.79
N VAL A 87 8.56 -3.24 -22.90
CA VAL A 87 8.63 -4.40 -23.81
C VAL A 87 7.68 -5.50 -23.35
N GLY A 88 7.57 -5.75 -22.04
CA GLY A 88 6.64 -6.72 -21.48
C GLY A 88 5.17 -6.35 -21.73
N ALA A 89 4.84 -5.05 -21.63
CA ALA A 89 3.47 -4.56 -21.84
C ALA A 89 3.04 -4.60 -23.32
N PHE A 90 3.97 -4.33 -24.25
CA PHE A 90 3.65 -4.15 -25.67
C PHE A 90 4.25 -5.21 -26.58
N ASN A 91 4.69 -6.37 -26.06
CA ASN A 91 5.29 -7.42 -26.88
C ASN A 91 4.23 -8.15 -27.74
N PRO A 92 4.29 -8.03 -29.09
CA PRO A 92 3.32 -8.67 -29.98
C PRO A 92 3.32 -10.19 -29.92
N LYS A 93 4.47 -10.81 -29.61
CA LYS A 93 4.60 -12.29 -29.49
C LYS A 93 3.83 -12.84 -28.30
N ALA A 94 3.62 -12.03 -27.27
CA ALA A 94 2.78 -12.40 -26.14
C ALA A 94 1.27 -12.39 -26.50
N ILE A 95 0.89 -11.70 -27.56
CA ILE A 95 -0.50 -11.55 -28.01
C ILE A 95 -0.94 -12.71 -28.93
N ALA A 96 0.00 -13.37 -29.61
CA ALA A 96 -0.30 -14.32 -30.70
C ALA A 96 -0.55 -15.78 -30.26
N GLY A 97 -0.31 -16.17 -29.02
CA GLY A 97 -0.51 -17.55 -28.55
C GLY A 97 -1.60 -17.65 -27.46
N GLY A 98 -2.45 -18.66 -27.49
CA GLY A 98 -3.57 -18.82 -26.54
C GLY A 98 -3.16 -18.81 -25.05
N ALA A 99 -2.02 -19.42 -24.69
CA ALA A 99 -1.45 -19.37 -23.35
C ALA A 99 -0.92 -17.97 -23.01
N ALA A 100 -0.40 -17.24 -23.99
CA ALA A 100 0.08 -15.87 -23.85
C ALA A 100 -1.09 -14.88 -23.68
N GLY A 101 -2.20 -15.07 -24.39
CA GLY A 101 -3.42 -14.28 -24.20
C GLY A 101 -3.97 -14.38 -22.80
N TRP A 102 -3.94 -15.58 -22.22
CA TRP A 102 -4.33 -15.79 -20.82
C TRP A 102 -3.38 -15.06 -19.84
N ALA A 103 -2.07 -15.13 -20.08
CA ALA A 103 -1.09 -14.45 -19.23
C ALA A 103 -1.24 -12.93 -19.28
N ILE A 104 -1.47 -12.35 -20.47
CA ILE A 104 -1.72 -10.90 -20.65
C ILE A 104 -3.02 -10.50 -19.96
N LYS A 105 -4.12 -11.24 -20.17
CA LYS A 105 -5.39 -11.00 -19.48
C LYS A 105 -5.17 -10.99 -17.97
N LYS A 106 -4.44 -11.97 -17.44
CA LYS A 106 -4.15 -12.06 -16.01
C LYS A 106 -3.28 -10.91 -15.51
N ALA A 107 -2.28 -10.48 -16.28
CA ALA A 107 -1.43 -9.35 -15.95
C ALA A 107 -2.22 -8.03 -15.91
N ILE A 108 -3.04 -7.77 -16.94
CA ILE A 108 -3.90 -6.58 -16.99
C ILE A 108 -4.90 -6.61 -15.85
N THR A 109 -5.61 -7.73 -15.66
CA THR A 109 -6.63 -7.84 -14.59
C THR A 109 -6.01 -7.63 -13.20
N ASN A 110 -4.87 -8.25 -12.92
CA ASN A 110 -4.19 -8.08 -11.64
C ASN A 110 -3.62 -6.67 -11.49
N GLY A 111 -3.04 -6.09 -12.54
CA GLY A 111 -2.49 -4.73 -12.51
C GLY A 111 -3.57 -3.69 -12.27
N VAL A 112 -4.65 -3.73 -13.05
CA VAL A 112 -5.78 -2.81 -12.90
C VAL A 112 -6.46 -2.98 -11.54
N ALA A 113 -6.71 -4.21 -11.10
CA ALA A 113 -7.34 -4.46 -9.81
C ALA A 113 -6.51 -3.92 -8.65
N ARG A 114 -5.17 -4.06 -8.70
CA ARG A 114 -4.29 -3.53 -7.65
C ARG A 114 -4.21 -2.00 -7.70
N GLY A 115 -4.16 -1.39 -8.89
CA GLY A 115 -4.16 0.06 -9.04
C GLY A 115 -5.47 0.69 -8.55
N VAL A 116 -6.61 0.10 -8.91
CA VAL A 116 -7.93 0.54 -8.41
C VAL A 116 -8.01 0.42 -6.89
N TYR A 117 -7.52 -0.69 -6.33
CA TYR A 117 -7.53 -0.93 -4.89
C TYR A 117 -6.60 0.05 -4.14
N SER A 118 -5.38 0.28 -4.64
CA SER A 118 -4.42 1.21 -4.01
C SER A 118 -4.95 2.65 -3.95
N ASN A 119 -5.59 3.10 -5.03
CA ASN A 119 -6.12 4.46 -5.15
C ASN A 119 -7.57 4.61 -4.65
N GLU A 120 -8.18 3.54 -4.14
CA GLU A 120 -9.60 3.51 -3.76
C GLU A 120 -10.54 4.03 -4.87
N SER A 121 -10.13 3.89 -6.14
CA SER A 121 -10.78 4.48 -7.30
C SER A 121 -12.17 3.89 -7.54
N GLY A 122 -13.22 4.71 -7.43
CA GLY A 122 -14.61 4.30 -7.62
C GLY A 122 -15.22 3.54 -6.44
N MET A 123 -14.50 3.35 -5.34
CA MET A 123 -14.96 2.60 -4.17
C MET A 123 -15.81 3.46 -3.21
N GLY A 124 -15.68 4.78 -3.30
CA GLY A 124 -16.47 5.74 -2.51
C GLY A 124 -15.89 6.04 -1.12
N SER A 125 -14.81 5.39 -0.73
CA SER A 125 -14.14 5.59 0.56
C SER A 125 -13.38 6.91 0.62
N ALA A 126 -12.61 7.27 -0.41
CA ALA A 126 -11.85 8.51 -0.47
C ALA A 126 -12.74 9.77 -0.34
N PRO A 127 -13.84 9.94 -1.10
CA PRO A 127 -14.78 11.05 -0.91
C PRO A 127 -15.35 11.13 0.51
N TYR A 128 -15.57 10.00 1.14
CA TYR A 128 -16.06 9.95 2.50
C TYR A 128 -15.04 10.50 3.51
N ALA A 129 -13.75 10.14 3.36
CA ALA A 129 -12.69 10.73 4.17
C ALA A 129 -12.58 12.24 3.95
N HIS A 130 -12.56 12.67 2.69
CA HIS A 130 -12.45 14.08 2.32
C HIS A 130 -13.64 14.92 2.77
N SER A 131 -14.84 14.35 2.94
CA SER A 131 -16.02 15.06 3.41
C SER A 131 -15.90 15.57 4.86
N THR A 132 -14.99 15.02 5.64
CA THR A 132 -14.76 15.45 7.03
C THR A 132 -13.83 16.65 7.15
N ALA A 133 -13.23 17.09 6.05
CA ALA A 133 -12.29 18.21 6.04
C ALA A 133 -13.00 19.55 6.19
N ILE A 134 -12.42 20.43 7.02
CA ILE A 134 -12.85 21.81 7.15
C ILE A 134 -12.20 22.62 6.04
N THR A 135 -12.97 23.01 5.04
CA THR A 135 -12.47 23.74 3.86
C THR A 135 -13.48 24.82 3.45
N ASP A 136 -12.98 25.92 2.90
CA ASP A 136 -13.78 27.02 2.35
C ASP A 136 -14.43 26.65 1.01
N HIS A 137 -13.85 25.71 0.26
CA HIS A 137 -14.39 25.27 -1.02
C HIS A 137 -14.11 23.79 -1.28
N PRO A 138 -15.12 22.97 -1.69
CA PRO A 138 -14.95 21.54 -1.93
C PRO A 138 -13.87 21.19 -2.97
N ALA A 139 -13.68 22.05 -3.99
CA ALA A 139 -12.66 21.83 -5.01
C ALA A 139 -11.22 21.83 -4.45
N ARG A 140 -10.96 22.61 -3.41
CA ARG A 140 -9.64 22.59 -2.74
C ARG A 140 -9.35 21.22 -2.12
N GLN A 141 -10.34 20.63 -1.48
CA GLN A 141 -10.20 19.29 -0.92
C GLN A 141 -10.10 18.24 -2.02
N GLY A 142 -10.82 18.40 -3.13
CA GLY A 142 -10.69 17.51 -4.30
C GLY A 142 -9.29 17.52 -4.91
N MET A 143 -8.58 18.64 -4.90
CA MET A 143 -7.19 18.73 -5.38
C MET A 143 -6.23 17.92 -4.51
N TRP A 144 -6.48 17.79 -3.21
CA TRP A 144 -5.69 16.90 -2.34
C TRP A 144 -5.82 15.45 -2.77
N GLY A 145 -7.01 14.98 -3.14
CA GLY A 145 -7.19 13.65 -3.69
C GLY A 145 -6.37 13.38 -4.97
N VAL A 146 -6.27 14.38 -5.86
CA VAL A 146 -5.40 14.29 -7.05
C VAL A 146 -3.92 14.16 -6.65
N PHE A 147 -3.48 14.97 -5.69
CA PHE A 147 -2.10 14.94 -5.20
C PHE A 147 -1.78 13.60 -4.51
N GLU A 148 -2.70 13.09 -3.70
CA GLU A 148 -2.57 11.81 -3.02
C GLU A 148 -2.36 10.65 -4.00
N VAL A 149 -3.23 10.55 -5.02
CA VAL A 149 -3.13 9.53 -6.07
C VAL A 149 -1.82 9.67 -6.86
N PHE A 150 -1.37 10.88 -7.14
CA PHE A 150 -0.09 11.11 -7.80
C PHE A 150 1.08 10.60 -6.96
N VAL A 151 1.13 10.93 -5.68
CA VAL A 151 2.20 10.48 -4.77
C VAL A 151 2.19 8.97 -4.61
N ASP A 152 1.02 8.37 -4.36
CA ASP A 152 0.90 6.93 -4.19
C ASP A 152 1.30 6.18 -5.46
N THR A 153 0.71 6.50 -6.59
CA THR A 153 0.87 5.73 -7.83
C THR A 153 2.16 6.05 -8.57
N ILE A 154 2.43 7.34 -8.80
CA ILE A 154 3.56 7.73 -9.64
C ILE A 154 4.88 7.67 -8.87
N ILE A 155 4.88 8.03 -7.59
CA ILE A 155 6.12 8.03 -6.81
C ILE A 155 6.30 6.69 -6.09
N VAL A 156 5.42 6.31 -5.17
CA VAL A 156 5.63 5.17 -4.27
C VAL A 156 5.52 3.83 -5.03
N CYS A 157 4.47 3.63 -5.80
CA CYS A 157 4.29 2.37 -6.53
C CYS A 157 5.34 2.17 -7.63
N THR A 158 5.68 3.23 -8.39
CA THR A 158 6.74 3.15 -9.40
C THR A 158 8.09 2.85 -8.77
N MET A 159 8.44 3.53 -7.68
CA MET A 159 9.66 3.26 -6.93
C MET A 159 9.71 1.81 -6.44
N SER A 160 8.63 1.31 -5.85
CA SER A 160 8.53 -0.07 -5.36
C SER A 160 8.72 -1.09 -6.49
N ALA A 161 8.10 -0.85 -7.64
CA ALA A 161 8.25 -1.70 -8.83
C ALA A 161 9.70 -1.70 -9.35
N LEU A 162 10.33 -0.53 -9.46
CA LEU A 162 11.72 -0.41 -9.90
C LEU A 162 12.68 -1.08 -8.91
N ILE A 163 12.46 -0.96 -7.60
CA ILE A 163 13.27 -1.63 -6.59
C ILE A 163 13.24 -3.15 -6.80
N VAL A 164 12.05 -3.73 -6.97
CA VAL A 164 11.90 -5.18 -7.17
C VAL A 164 12.50 -5.64 -8.49
N LEU A 165 12.36 -4.85 -9.57
CA LEU A 165 12.89 -5.18 -10.88
C LEU A 165 14.43 -5.07 -10.93
N THR A 166 15.00 -3.99 -10.40
CA THR A 166 16.45 -3.75 -10.44
C THR A 166 17.24 -4.69 -9.53
N THR A 167 16.66 -5.14 -8.43
CA THR A 167 17.28 -6.14 -7.55
C THR A 167 17.15 -7.56 -8.08
N GLY A 168 16.24 -7.82 -9.04
CA GLY A 168 16.02 -9.14 -9.61
C GLY A 168 15.23 -10.13 -8.73
N ILE A 169 14.74 -9.70 -7.59
CA ILE A 169 13.98 -10.53 -6.63
C ILE A 169 12.71 -11.13 -7.24
N TRP A 170 12.10 -10.44 -8.21
CA TRP A 170 10.90 -10.90 -8.91
C TRP A 170 11.08 -12.25 -9.64
N LYS A 171 12.30 -12.67 -9.91
CA LYS A 171 12.62 -13.95 -10.59
C LYS A 171 12.30 -15.16 -9.72
N ASN A 172 12.28 -14.99 -8.39
CA ASN A 172 11.96 -16.09 -7.48
C ASN A 172 10.47 -16.04 -7.10
N PRO A 173 9.67 -17.06 -7.51
CA PRO A 173 8.24 -17.13 -7.21
C PRO A 173 7.89 -17.17 -5.72
N GLU A 174 8.80 -17.64 -4.88
CA GLU A 174 8.58 -17.76 -3.43
C GLU A 174 8.52 -16.38 -2.75
N TYR A 175 9.11 -15.35 -3.37
CA TYR A 175 9.18 -14.02 -2.78
C TYR A 175 8.02 -13.09 -3.17
N LYS A 176 6.99 -13.58 -3.86
CA LYS A 176 5.89 -12.73 -4.39
C LYS A 176 5.26 -11.80 -3.38
N SER A 177 4.94 -12.29 -2.19
CA SER A 177 4.29 -11.52 -1.11
C SER A 177 5.25 -10.63 -0.31
N ILE A 178 6.55 -10.90 -0.38
CA ILE A 178 7.60 -10.23 0.39
C ILE A 178 8.70 -9.65 -0.51
N ALA A 179 8.37 -9.44 -1.80
CA ALA A 179 9.36 -9.03 -2.81
C ALA A 179 10.05 -7.71 -2.48
N VAL A 180 9.30 -6.71 -2.04
CA VAL A 180 9.84 -5.40 -1.65
C VAL A 180 10.80 -5.55 -0.48
N GLU A 181 10.40 -6.27 0.55
CA GLU A 181 11.21 -6.48 1.74
C GLU A 181 12.49 -7.24 1.44
N ARG A 182 12.42 -8.32 0.63
CA ARG A 182 13.60 -9.04 0.15
C ARG A 182 14.53 -8.19 -0.69
N ALA A 183 13.98 -7.28 -1.48
CA ALA A 183 14.78 -6.33 -2.25
C ALA A 183 15.58 -5.37 -1.35
N PHE A 184 14.99 -4.85 -0.31
CA PHE A 184 15.70 -4.03 0.68
C PHE A 184 16.71 -4.85 1.48
N ASN A 185 16.35 -6.06 1.87
CA ASN A 185 17.26 -6.96 2.58
C ASN A 185 18.52 -7.28 1.75
N SER A 186 18.37 -7.45 0.42
CA SER A 186 19.51 -7.72 -0.48
C SER A 186 20.54 -6.59 -0.54
N ILE A 187 20.14 -5.36 -0.19
CA ILE A 187 21.03 -4.18 -0.23
C ILE A 187 21.53 -3.82 1.18
N PHE A 188 20.66 -3.79 2.16
CA PHE A 188 20.95 -3.31 3.52
C PHE A 188 21.09 -4.44 4.55
N GLY A 189 20.93 -5.71 4.13
CA GLY A 189 20.91 -6.84 5.05
C GLY A 189 19.77 -6.72 6.08
N ASN A 190 19.99 -7.19 7.28
CA ASN A 190 18.97 -7.22 8.34
C ASN A 190 18.40 -5.84 8.70
N ILE A 191 19.21 -4.78 8.60
CA ILE A 191 18.75 -3.40 8.90
C ILE A 191 17.68 -2.99 7.88
N GLY A 192 17.89 -3.28 6.60
CA GLY A 192 16.90 -2.99 5.55
C GLY A 192 15.59 -3.72 5.77
N SER A 193 15.66 -5.00 6.15
CA SER A 193 14.46 -5.78 6.49
C SER A 193 13.68 -5.15 7.64
N VAL A 194 14.36 -4.78 8.73
CA VAL A 194 13.72 -4.15 9.89
C VAL A 194 13.06 -2.82 9.53
N VAL A 195 13.77 -1.94 8.83
CA VAL A 195 13.25 -0.62 8.44
C VAL A 195 12.01 -0.75 7.57
N VAL A 196 12.06 -1.63 6.55
CA VAL A 196 10.92 -1.82 5.64
C VAL A 196 9.77 -2.51 6.34
N SER A 197 10.03 -3.52 7.18
CA SER A 197 8.98 -4.20 7.94
C SER A 197 8.25 -3.23 8.87
N ILE A 198 8.97 -2.34 9.55
CA ILE A 198 8.36 -1.30 10.39
C ILE A 198 7.56 -0.32 9.52
N SER A 199 8.12 0.15 8.40
CA SER A 199 7.42 1.08 7.51
C SER A 199 6.13 0.45 6.94
N LEU A 200 6.19 -0.78 6.43
CA LEU A 200 5.02 -1.51 5.92
C LEU A 200 3.98 -1.74 7.02
N PHE A 201 4.42 -2.13 8.21
CA PHE A 201 3.52 -2.28 9.36
C PHE A 201 2.78 -0.99 9.67
N LEU A 202 3.48 0.15 9.71
CA LEU A 202 2.88 1.46 9.97
C LEU A 202 1.92 1.90 8.85
N PHE A 203 2.27 1.65 7.58
CA PHE A 203 1.36 1.89 6.44
C PHE A 203 0.06 1.12 6.60
N VAL A 204 0.15 -0.18 6.85
CA VAL A 204 -1.03 -1.03 6.97
C VAL A 204 -1.83 -0.69 8.22
N LEU A 205 -1.16 -0.40 9.35
CA LEU A 205 -1.82 0.02 10.58
C LEU A 205 -2.63 1.31 10.37
N SER A 206 -2.07 2.31 9.68
CA SER A 206 -2.79 3.56 9.38
C SER A 206 -4.02 3.30 8.52
N THR A 207 -3.92 2.43 7.52
CA THR A 207 -5.04 2.01 6.67
C THR A 207 -6.15 1.34 7.49
N ILE A 208 -5.81 0.39 8.37
CA ILE A 208 -6.80 -0.29 9.23
C ILE A 208 -7.53 0.72 10.12
N ILE A 209 -6.81 1.66 10.72
CA ILE A 209 -7.39 2.71 11.57
C ILE A 209 -8.45 3.50 10.81
N VAL A 210 -8.15 3.91 9.58
CA VAL A 210 -9.08 4.68 8.73
C VAL A 210 -10.28 3.82 8.31
N ILE A 211 -10.07 2.57 7.92
CA ILE A 211 -11.15 1.67 7.53
C ILE A 211 -12.12 1.40 8.71
N VAL A 212 -11.60 1.18 9.90
CA VAL A 212 -12.43 0.98 11.12
C VAL A 212 -13.22 2.25 11.44
N PHE A 213 -12.63 3.43 11.22
CA PHE A 213 -13.35 4.70 11.34
C PHE A 213 -14.53 4.80 10.37
N TYR A 214 -14.34 4.40 9.10
CA TYR A 214 -15.43 4.36 8.12
C TYR A 214 -16.58 3.46 8.58
N LEU A 215 -16.28 2.27 9.10
CA LEU A 215 -17.31 1.36 9.64
C LEU A 215 -18.11 2.02 10.76
N LYS A 216 -17.43 2.62 11.71
CA LYS A 216 -18.10 3.27 12.88
C LYS A 216 -19.05 4.37 12.43
N ASN A 217 -18.64 5.21 11.50
CA ASN A 217 -19.48 6.32 11.02
C ASN A 217 -20.66 5.84 10.17
N LEU A 218 -20.46 4.82 9.32
CA LEU A 218 -21.56 4.22 8.57
C LEU A 218 -22.59 3.59 9.49
N GLN A 219 -22.17 2.97 10.58
CA GLN A 219 -23.07 2.43 11.59
C GLN A 219 -23.89 3.53 12.26
N ASN A 220 -23.27 4.65 12.63
CA ASN A 220 -23.96 5.79 13.23
C ASN A 220 -25.03 6.37 12.30
N ILE A 221 -24.70 6.62 11.02
CA ILE A 221 -25.64 7.11 10.01
C ILE A 221 -26.86 6.15 9.87
N TYR A 222 -26.61 4.85 9.87
CA TYR A 222 -27.67 3.85 9.76
C TYR A 222 -28.58 3.82 10.98
N LEU A 223 -28.04 4.06 12.18
CA LEU A 223 -28.81 4.11 13.42
C LEU A 223 -29.62 5.40 13.58
N GLU A 224 -29.12 6.53 13.06
CA GLU A 224 -29.83 7.82 13.07
C GLU A 224 -31.01 7.88 12.08
N GLN A 225 -31.01 7.02 11.06
CA GLN A 225 -32.11 6.91 10.08
C GLN A 225 -33.25 5.98 10.51
N ARG A 226 -33.13 5.32 11.65
CA ARG A 226 -34.16 4.47 12.27
C ARG A 226 -34.86 5.15 13.42
#